data_52cbeae034889dc0b8efc6c9dfd96f33
#
_entry.id   52cbeae034889dc0b8efc6c9dfd96f33
#
_cell.length_a   1.000
_cell.length_b   1.000
_cell.length_c   1.000
_cell.angle_alpha   90.00
_cell.angle_beta   90.00
_cell.angle_gamma   90.00
#
_symmetry.space_group_name_H-M   'P 1'
#
loop_
_entity.id
_entity.type
_entity.pdbx_description
1 polymer ?
#
loop_
_entity_poly.entity_id
_entity_poly.type
_entity_poly.pdbx_seq_one_letter_code
_entity_poly.pdbx_strand_id
1 'polypeptide(L)'
;MRRFHFTSPGPLAALLLLTAALSGCAGYPPEYLWRVLTWGDADVGDVDRFPARTLQASPRPQHLPQALDDDAVQRAFEAWRPGQRLDALLQDTGTQAFLVLHRGQVVYERYFHGASRDTVVTSFSVAKSFLAVLVGLAIEDGRIGSLHDPITQYLPELAGRDARFERITVHHLLRMASGIRYREVSFFHGDNARTYYHPDLRALALQHTRIDGEPGRHFLYNNYHPLLLGLILERATGERITDYLQRRLWTPMGMAYGGSWSLDSKASGFEKLESGLNARAIDFAKLGLLVLNDGRRDGEVVVPSVWMQAMLEPTANAPDDYNAGMPWMAHHPDVYYADLWWGLRRNDGLHEVAARGNHGQLVYVSRRHQVVVVRNGLRYGIGSMEWMRLAEAVAAGLGGR
;
A
#
# COMPACT_ATOMS: atom_id res chain seq x y z
N MET A 1 29.32 -6.05 -22.86
CA MET A 1 27.89 -6.36 -22.76
C MET A 1 27.49 -7.34 -23.85
N ARG A 2 27.34 -8.62 -23.53
CA ARG A 2 26.91 -9.64 -24.50
C ARG A 2 25.38 -9.77 -24.40
N ARG A 3 24.68 -9.47 -25.48
CA ARG A 3 23.25 -9.71 -25.63
C ARG A 3 23.04 -11.21 -25.78
N PHE A 4 22.36 -11.85 -24.83
CA PHE A 4 21.85 -13.19 -25.00
C PHE A 4 20.56 -13.14 -25.80
N HIS A 5 20.58 -13.66 -27.03
CA HIS A 5 19.37 -13.94 -27.79
C HIS A 5 18.79 -15.26 -27.27
N PHE A 6 17.65 -15.19 -26.57
CA PHE A 6 16.85 -16.35 -26.31
C PHE A 6 16.08 -16.70 -27.58
N THR A 7 16.45 -17.82 -28.22
CA THR A 7 15.63 -18.43 -29.26
C THR A 7 14.39 -19.03 -28.59
N SER A 8 13.19 -18.74 -29.11
CA SER A 8 11.94 -19.32 -28.63
C SER A 8 12.02 -20.85 -28.71
N PRO A 9 11.69 -21.60 -27.66
CA PRO A 9 11.67 -23.05 -27.69
C PRO A 9 10.61 -23.51 -28.70
N GLY A 10 10.99 -24.50 -29.53
CA GLY A 10 10.04 -25.09 -30.48
C GLY A 10 8.83 -25.73 -29.77
N PRO A 11 7.70 -25.97 -30.48
CA PRO A 11 6.44 -26.41 -29.87
C PRO A 11 6.57 -27.73 -29.06
N LEU A 12 7.49 -28.60 -29.41
CA LEU A 12 7.77 -29.82 -28.63
C LEU A 12 8.49 -29.54 -27.30
N ALA A 13 9.40 -28.58 -27.27
CA ALA A 13 10.09 -28.15 -26.05
C ALA A 13 9.14 -27.37 -25.13
N ALA A 14 8.21 -26.59 -25.69
CA ALA A 14 7.15 -25.92 -24.95
C ALA A 14 6.18 -26.94 -24.35
N LEU A 15 5.83 -28.02 -25.06
CA LEU A 15 4.96 -29.09 -24.54
C LEU A 15 5.65 -29.92 -23.45
N LEU A 16 6.93 -30.21 -23.58
CA LEU A 16 7.72 -30.91 -22.57
C LEU A 16 7.97 -30.05 -21.33
N LEU A 17 8.17 -28.74 -21.49
CA LEU A 17 8.24 -27.80 -20.38
C LEU A 17 6.88 -27.67 -19.68
N LEU A 18 5.77 -27.71 -20.43
CA LEU A 18 4.43 -27.67 -19.89
C LEU A 18 4.09 -28.94 -19.10
N THR A 19 4.48 -30.15 -19.60
CA THR A 19 4.26 -31.43 -18.91
C THR A 19 5.18 -31.60 -17.69
N ALA A 20 6.44 -31.16 -17.75
CA ALA A 20 7.35 -31.14 -16.61
C ALA A 20 6.92 -30.11 -15.54
N ALA A 21 6.41 -28.94 -15.95
CA ALA A 21 5.83 -27.95 -15.07
C ALA A 21 4.56 -28.49 -14.39
N LEU A 22 3.70 -29.22 -15.10
CA LEU A 22 2.48 -29.81 -14.53
C LEU A 22 2.77 -30.94 -13.51
N SER A 23 3.85 -31.71 -13.67
CA SER A 23 4.25 -32.75 -12.72
C SER A 23 4.96 -32.20 -11.48
N GLY A 24 5.66 -31.06 -11.58
CA GLY A 24 6.31 -30.39 -10.45
C GLY A 24 5.42 -29.37 -9.70
N CYS A 25 4.25 -29.04 -10.26
CA CYS A 25 3.33 -28.03 -9.77
C CYS A 25 2.07 -28.61 -9.09
N ALA A 26 2.12 -29.86 -8.67
CA ALA A 26 1.05 -30.48 -7.88
C ALA A 26 0.79 -29.62 -6.63
N GLY A 27 -0.32 -28.85 -6.64
CA GLY A 27 -0.72 -27.97 -5.54
C GLY A 27 -0.89 -26.49 -5.88
N TYR A 28 -0.58 -26.05 -7.11
CA TYR A 28 -0.86 -24.69 -7.55
C TYR A 28 -2.06 -24.65 -8.51
N PRO A 29 -2.99 -23.68 -8.34
CA PRO A 29 -4.09 -23.50 -9.30
C PRO A 29 -3.56 -23.24 -10.72
N PRO A 30 -4.17 -23.81 -11.78
CA PRO A 30 -3.74 -23.57 -13.16
C PRO A 30 -3.74 -22.08 -13.54
N GLU A 31 -4.72 -21.31 -13.08
CA GLU A 31 -4.80 -19.88 -13.30
C GLU A 31 -3.63 -19.11 -12.66
N TYR A 32 -3.18 -19.54 -11.47
CA TYR A 32 -1.99 -18.97 -10.83
C TYR A 32 -0.75 -19.16 -11.71
N LEU A 33 -0.52 -20.39 -12.17
CA LEU A 33 0.62 -20.70 -13.01
C LEU A 33 0.57 -19.94 -14.34
N TRP A 34 -0.60 -19.85 -14.94
CA TRP A 34 -0.82 -19.06 -16.15
C TRP A 34 -0.41 -17.59 -15.93
N ARG A 35 -0.91 -16.95 -14.86
CA ARG A 35 -0.59 -15.55 -14.54
C ARG A 35 0.91 -15.34 -14.35
N VAL A 36 1.55 -16.14 -13.52
CA VAL A 36 3.00 -16.01 -13.24
C VAL A 36 3.84 -16.20 -14.51
N LEU A 37 3.47 -17.15 -15.36
CA LEU A 37 4.24 -17.45 -16.59
C LEU A 37 4.03 -16.42 -17.70
N THR A 38 2.87 -15.78 -17.77
CA THR A 38 2.51 -14.92 -18.89
C THR A 38 2.49 -13.42 -18.56
N TRP A 39 2.29 -13.04 -17.30
CA TRP A 39 2.24 -11.64 -16.91
C TRP A 39 3.59 -11.06 -16.48
N GLY A 40 4.55 -11.93 -16.09
CA GLY A 40 5.86 -11.53 -15.61
C GLY A 40 5.80 -10.96 -14.19
N ASP A 41 6.68 -10.02 -13.86
CA ASP A 41 6.66 -9.35 -12.56
C ASP A 41 5.44 -8.40 -12.45
N ALA A 42 5.01 -8.16 -11.21
CA ALA A 42 3.91 -7.24 -10.92
C ALA A 42 4.18 -5.85 -11.51
N ASP A 43 3.27 -5.37 -12.35
CA ASP A 43 3.45 -4.14 -13.13
C ASP A 43 2.23 -3.21 -13.00
N VAL A 44 2.43 -1.92 -13.29
CA VAL A 44 1.36 -0.92 -13.27
C VAL A 44 0.27 -1.20 -14.29
N GLY A 45 0.59 -1.87 -15.39
CA GLY A 45 -0.36 -2.32 -16.41
C GLY A 45 -1.27 -3.47 -15.97
N ASP A 46 -1.00 -4.09 -14.83
CA ASP A 46 -1.84 -5.18 -14.31
C ASP A 46 -3.23 -4.70 -13.86
N VAL A 47 -3.43 -3.39 -13.72
CA VAL A 47 -4.74 -2.81 -13.42
C VAL A 47 -5.82 -3.27 -14.39
N ASP A 48 -5.47 -3.47 -15.67
CA ASP A 48 -6.39 -3.90 -16.72
C ASP A 48 -6.53 -5.42 -16.84
N ARG A 49 -5.68 -6.18 -16.14
CA ARG A 49 -5.66 -7.66 -16.20
C ARG A 49 -6.51 -8.31 -15.11
N PHE A 50 -6.61 -7.70 -13.95
CA PHE A 50 -7.45 -8.18 -12.86
C PHE A 50 -8.90 -7.72 -13.02
N PRO A 51 -9.90 -8.56 -12.71
CA PRO A 51 -11.26 -8.07 -12.52
C PRO A 51 -11.25 -7.04 -11.37
N ALA A 52 -12.18 -6.10 -11.40
CA ALA A 52 -12.23 -5.05 -10.39
C ALA A 52 -13.68 -4.74 -9.98
N ARG A 53 -13.85 -4.24 -8.75
CA ARG A 53 -15.11 -3.70 -8.24
C ARG A 53 -15.01 -2.19 -8.21
N THR A 54 -15.99 -1.52 -8.80
CA THR A 54 -15.99 -0.07 -8.98
C THR A 54 -16.32 0.68 -7.69
N LEU A 55 -15.69 1.84 -7.53
CA LEU A 55 -16.00 2.88 -6.58
C LEU A 55 -16.58 4.07 -7.34
N GLN A 56 -17.66 4.64 -6.82
CA GLN A 56 -18.29 5.82 -7.42
C GLN A 56 -17.68 7.11 -6.85
N ALA A 57 -17.63 8.15 -7.65
CA ALA A 57 -17.32 9.48 -7.15
C ALA A 57 -18.28 9.88 -6.01
N SER A 58 -17.80 10.68 -5.08
CA SER A 58 -18.67 11.23 -4.03
C SER A 58 -19.76 12.14 -4.65
N PRO A 59 -21.00 12.05 -4.20
CA PRO A 59 -22.03 13.00 -4.64
C PRO A 59 -21.76 14.45 -4.15
N ARG A 60 -20.85 14.60 -3.20
CA ARG A 60 -20.30 15.88 -2.73
C ARG A 60 -18.79 15.88 -2.88
N PRO A 61 -18.27 15.99 -4.13
CA PRO A 61 -16.84 15.91 -4.37
C PRO A 61 -16.10 17.10 -3.77
N GLN A 62 -14.97 16.84 -3.14
CA GLN A 62 -14.05 17.90 -2.73
C GLN A 62 -13.12 18.24 -3.88
N HIS A 63 -13.21 19.44 -4.41
CA HIS A 63 -12.26 19.99 -5.35
C HIS A 63 -11.17 20.73 -4.59
N LEU A 64 -9.93 20.32 -4.79
CA LEU A 64 -8.78 20.91 -4.10
C LEU A 64 -8.44 22.25 -4.77
N PRO A 65 -8.34 23.34 -3.98
CA PRO A 65 -7.96 24.63 -4.53
C PRO A 65 -6.52 24.60 -5.07
N GLN A 66 -6.28 25.34 -6.13
CA GLN A 66 -4.96 25.49 -6.75
C GLN A 66 -4.34 26.83 -6.39
N ALA A 67 -3.08 26.81 -6.00
CA ALA A 67 -2.24 27.97 -5.75
C ALA A 67 -0.82 27.64 -6.24
N LEU A 68 -0.68 27.38 -7.56
CA LEU A 68 0.55 26.86 -8.16
C LEU A 68 1.73 27.82 -7.91
N ASP A 69 2.82 27.29 -7.36
CA ASP A 69 4.11 27.95 -7.14
C ASP A 69 5.23 26.92 -7.46
N ASP A 70 5.35 26.61 -8.74
CA ASP A 70 6.33 25.66 -9.26
C ASP A 70 7.76 26.04 -8.86
N ASP A 71 8.05 27.34 -8.87
CA ASP A 71 9.36 27.87 -8.49
C ASP A 71 9.68 27.61 -7.02
N ALA A 72 8.70 27.69 -6.14
CA ALA A 72 8.89 27.35 -4.72
C ALA A 72 9.24 25.87 -4.54
N VAL A 73 8.52 24.99 -5.23
CA VAL A 73 8.79 23.54 -5.17
C VAL A 73 10.14 23.21 -5.80
N GLN A 74 10.49 23.86 -6.94
CA GLN A 74 11.78 23.69 -7.57
C GLN A 74 12.94 24.15 -6.64
N ARG A 75 12.81 25.31 -5.99
CA ARG A 75 13.82 25.77 -5.02
C ARG A 75 13.97 24.84 -3.82
N ALA A 76 12.87 24.30 -3.29
CA ALA A 76 12.90 23.34 -2.21
C ALA A 76 13.64 22.05 -2.62
N PHE A 77 13.38 21.56 -3.82
CA PHE A 77 14.08 20.41 -4.40
C PHE A 77 15.57 20.70 -4.64
N GLU A 78 15.89 21.87 -5.21
CA GLU A 78 17.28 22.26 -5.54
C GLU A 78 18.14 22.42 -4.28
N ALA A 79 17.57 22.81 -3.14
CA ALA A 79 18.28 22.85 -1.87
C ALA A 79 18.76 21.44 -1.44
N TRP A 80 18.04 20.39 -1.85
CA TRP A 80 18.42 19.00 -1.60
C TRP A 80 19.32 18.41 -2.69
N ARG A 81 19.08 18.78 -3.97
CA ARG A 81 19.91 18.37 -5.14
C ARG A 81 20.32 19.58 -5.97
N PRO A 82 21.39 20.28 -5.58
CA PRO A 82 21.85 21.48 -6.30
C PRO A 82 22.12 21.22 -7.77
N GLY A 83 21.68 22.16 -8.61
CA GLY A 83 21.90 22.12 -10.05
C GLY A 83 21.02 21.14 -10.84
N GLN A 84 20.05 20.48 -10.17
CA GLN A 84 19.09 19.58 -10.83
C GLN A 84 17.71 20.21 -10.94
N ARG A 85 17.01 19.89 -12.01
CA ARG A 85 15.61 20.27 -12.18
C ARG A 85 14.71 19.12 -11.76
N LEU A 86 13.69 19.42 -10.96
CA LEU A 86 12.71 18.43 -10.49
C LEU A 86 12.00 17.75 -11.65
N ASP A 87 11.50 18.54 -12.63
CA ASP A 87 10.80 17.99 -13.81
C ASP A 87 11.65 16.98 -14.58
N ALA A 88 12.95 17.26 -14.75
CA ALA A 88 13.86 16.33 -15.42
C ALA A 88 14.01 15.02 -14.64
N LEU A 89 14.21 15.10 -13.31
CA LEU A 89 14.26 13.90 -12.46
C LEU A 89 12.97 13.10 -12.56
N LEU A 90 11.81 13.75 -12.48
CA LEU A 90 10.51 13.08 -12.54
C LEU A 90 10.31 12.38 -13.89
N GLN A 91 10.64 13.06 -15.00
CA GLN A 91 10.60 12.46 -16.34
C GLN A 91 11.54 11.25 -16.45
N ASP A 92 12.80 11.39 -16.04
CA ASP A 92 13.82 10.35 -16.19
C ASP A 92 13.56 9.12 -15.31
N THR A 93 12.88 9.29 -14.18
CA THR A 93 12.56 8.21 -13.23
C THR A 93 11.24 7.49 -13.53
N GLY A 94 10.55 7.82 -14.63
CA GLY A 94 9.29 7.18 -15.00
C GLY A 94 8.12 7.57 -14.08
N THR A 95 8.11 8.82 -13.60
CA THR A 95 6.97 9.36 -12.85
C THR A 95 5.80 9.62 -13.80
N GLN A 96 4.60 9.15 -13.47
CA GLN A 96 3.37 9.44 -14.21
C GLN A 96 2.68 10.70 -13.68
N ALA A 97 2.61 10.84 -12.35
CA ALA A 97 2.03 12.01 -11.69
C ALA A 97 2.89 12.40 -10.49
N PHE A 98 3.06 13.71 -10.29
CA PHE A 98 3.66 14.25 -9.09
C PHE A 98 2.89 15.50 -8.65
N LEU A 99 2.32 15.42 -7.44
CA LEU A 99 1.53 16.49 -6.85
C LEU A 99 2.14 16.89 -5.52
N VAL A 100 2.17 18.19 -5.27
CA VAL A 100 2.51 18.76 -3.95
C VAL A 100 1.37 19.65 -3.50
N LEU A 101 0.87 19.36 -2.30
CA LEU A 101 -0.10 20.18 -1.62
C LEU A 101 0.57 20.87 -0.42
N HIS A 102 0.32 22.14 -0.24
CA HIS A 102 0.76 22.91 0.93
C HIS A 102 -0.45 23.62 1.54
N ARG A 103 -0.68 23.44 2.83
CA ARG A 103 -1.83 24.03 3.55
C ARG A 103 -3.18 23.77 2.86
N GLY A 104 -3.34 22.55 2.34
CA GLY A 104 -4.57 22.10 1.67
C GLY A 104 -4.73 22.56 0.21
N GLN A 105 -3.82 23.33 -0.34
CA GLN A 105 -3.85 23.83 -1.72
C GLN A 105 -2.83 23.08 -2.58
N VAL A 106 -3.19 22.79 -3.83
CA VAL A 106 -2.27 22.20 -4.82
C VAL A 106 -1.30 23.30 -5.27
N VAL A 107 -0.01 23.19 -4.89
CA VAL A 107 1.05 24.13 -5.24
C VAL A 107 1.92 23.64 -6.40
N TYR A 108 1.86 22.34 -6.72
CA TYR A 108 2.56 21.76 -7.85
C TYR A 108 1.78 20.54 -8.37
N GLU A 109 1.59 20.45 -9.68
CA GLU A 109 0.87 19.35 -10.31
C GLU A 109 1.45 19.11 -11.70
N ARG A 110 2.10 17.95 -11.92
CA ARG A 110 2.74 17.58 -13.20
C ARG A 110 2.46 16.13 -13.56
N TYR A 111 2.35 15.90 -14.84
CA TYR A 111 2.09 14.58 -15.43
C TYR A 111 3.10 14.33 -16.54
N PHE A 112 3.56 13.09 -16.65
CA PHE A 112 4.61 12.67 -17.57
C PHE A 112 4.21 11.36 -18.26
N HIS A 113 4.95 10.94 -19.28
CA HIS A 113 4.77 9.67 -20.00
C HIS A 113 3.35 9.46 -20.52
N GLY A 114 2.71 10.49 -21.04
CA GLY A 114 1.34 10.43 -21.56
C GLY A 114 0.24 10.36 -20.49
N ALA A 115 0.60 10.41 -19.21
CA ALA A 115 -0.40 10.50 -18.13
C ALA A 115 -1.00 11.91 -18.07
N SER A 116 -2.18 11.99 -17.48
CA SER A 116 -2.94 13.22 -17.24
C SER A 116 -3.62 13.15 -15.87
N ARG A 117 -4.34 14.20 -15.50
CA ARG A 117 -5.16 14.22 -14.29
C ARG A 117 -6.22 13.11 -14.28
N ASP A 118 -6.65 12.67 -15.45
CA ASP A 118 -7.66 11.63 -15.61
C ASP A 118 -7.09 10.20 -15.58
N THR A 119 -5.77 10.05 -15.58
CA THR A 119 -5.12 8.75 -15.57
C THR A 119 -5.39 8.02 -14.26
N VAL A 120 -5.99 6.84 -14.35
CA VAL A 120 -6.15 5.91 -13.23
C VAL A 120 -4.86 5.10 -13.09
N VAL A 121 -4.36 5.01 -11.87
CA VAL A 121 -3.15 4.25 -11.54
C VAL A 121 -3.44 3.25 -10.44
N THR A 122 -2.73 2.12 -10.45
CA THR A 122 -2.80 1.16 -9.35
C THR A 122 -1.90 1.63 -8.20
N SER A 123 -2.42 1.51 -6.98
CA SER A 123 -1.76 1.99 -5.77
C SER A 123 -0.62 1.11 -5.29
N PHE A 124 -0.58 -0.16 -5.72
CA PHE A 124 0.20 -1.17 -5.01
C PHE A 124 -0.02 -1.04 -3.49
N SER A 125 1.03 -1.17 -2.71
CA SER A 125 0.90 -1.23 -1.25
C SER A 125 0.38 0.05 -0.57
N VAL A 126 0.15 1.15 -1.28
CA VAL A 126 -0.61 2.30 -0.74
C VAL A 126 -2.03 1.86 -0.32
N ALA A 127 -2.61 0.84 -0.95
CA ALA A 127 -3.87 0.22 -0.55
C ALA A 127 -3.91 -0.21 0.93
N LYS A 128 -2.77 -0.66 1.49
CA LYS A 128 -2.67 -1.08 2.88
C LYS A 128 -2.97 0.06 3.86
N SER A 129 -2.59 1.29 3.51
CA SER A 129 -2.86 2.46 4.36
C SER A 129 -4.34 2.84 4.36
N PHE A 130 -5.06 2.64 3.25
CA PHE A 130 -6.52 2.71 3.25
C PHE A 130 -7.14 1.63 4.14
N LEU A 131 -6.61 0.41 4.08
CA LEU A 131 -7.07 -0.70 4.92
C LEU A 131 -6.90 -0.40 6.40
N ALA A 132 -5.79 0.22 6.82
CA ALA A 132 -5.58 0.64 8.21
C ALA A 132 -6.69 1.60 8.69
N VAL A 133 -7.06 2.56 7.85
CA VAL A 133 -8.15 3.48 8.15
C VAL A 133 -9.49 2.74 8.26
N LEU A 134 -9.75 1.76 7.37
CA LEU A 134 -10.99 0.96 7.42
C LEU A 134 -11.08 0.11 8.70
N VAL A 135 -9.96 -0.44 9.18
CA VAL A 135 -9.93 -1.18 10.45
C VAL A 135 -10.33 -0.26 11.61
N GLY A 136 -9.79 0.95 11.66
CA GLY A 136 -10.17 1.93 12.68
C GLY A 136 -11.65 2.33 12.63
N LEU A 137 -12.19 2.50 11.42
CA LEU A 137 -13.61 2.77 11.22
C LEU A 137 -14.49 1.57 11.64
N ALA A 138 -14.01 0.33 11.43
CA ALA A 138 -14.75 -0.85 11.88
C ALA A 138 -14.74 -1.01 13.41
N ILE A 139 -13.69 -0.53 14.09
CA ILE A 139 -13.66 -0.45 15.56
C ILE A 139 -14.65 0.64 16.04
N GLU A 140 -14.65 1.81 15.42
CA GLU A 140 -15.59 2.90 15.72
C GLU A 140 -17.05 2.47 15.52
N ASP A 141 -17.32 1.69 14.45
CA ASP A 141 -18.65 1.14 14.17
C ASP A 141 -19.04 -0.02 15.10
N GLY A 142 -18.16 -0.41 16.04
CA GLY A 142 -18.38 -1.56 16.95
C GLY A 142 -18.41 -2.92 16.23
N ARG A 143 -17.87 -3.00 15.00
CA ARG A 143 -17.81 -4.23 14.21
C ARG A 143 -16.59 -5.08 14.57
N ILE A 144 -15.48 -4.45 14.89
CA ILE A 144 -14.30 -5.05 15.51
C ILE A 144 -14.28 -4.56 16.95
N GLY A 145 -14.18 -5.47 17.91
CA GLY A 145 -14.25 -5.13 19.32
C GLY A 145 -13.03 -4.34 19.79
N SER A 146 -11.84 -4.79 19.40
CA SER A 146 -10.57 -4.20 19.85
C SER A 146 -9.42 -4.57 18.91
N LEU A 147 -8.38 -3.74 18.91
CA LEU A 147 -7.07 -4.09 18.32
C LEU A 147 -6.45 -5.35 18.95
N HIS A 148 -6.82 -5.64 20.21
CA HIS A 148 -6.28 -6.77 20.96
C HIS A 148 -7.09 -8.05 20.80
N ASP A 149 -8.19 -8.00 20.03
CA ASP A 149 -8.96 -9.21 19.74
C ASP A 149 -8.09 -10.24 19.01
N PRO A 150 -8.11 -11.51 19.43
CA PRO A 150 -7.45 -12.56 18.69
C PRO A 150 -8.10 -12.73 17.32
N ILE A 151 -7.28 -12.89 16.28
CA ILE A 151 -7.78 -13.02 14.90
C ILE A 151 -8.69 -14.23 14.73
N THR A 152 -8.53 -15.25 15.55
CA THR A 152 -9.36 -16.48 15.55
C THR A 152 -10.81 -16.23 15.98
N GLN A 153 -11.10 -15.11 16.64
CA GLN A 153 -12.47 -14.66 16.90
C GLN A 153 -13.25 -14.40 15.60
N TYR A 154 -12.57 -13.87 14.59
CA TYR A 154 -13.13 -13.55 13.27
C TYR A 154 -12.85 -14.64 12.23
N LEU A 155 -11.75 -15.36 12.41
CA LEU A 155 -11.23 -16.37 11.50
C LEU A 155 -11.04 -17.72 12.24
N PRO A 156 -12.15 -18.36 12.67
CA PRO A 156 -12.08 -19.56 13.50
C PRO A 156 -11.40 -20.75 12.83
N GLU A 157 -11.29 -20.75 11.49
CA GLU A 157 -10.58 -21.79 10.73
C GLU A 157 -9.07 -21.84 11.05
N LEU A 158 -8.51 -20.74 11.56
CA LEU A 158 -7.11 -20.69 11.98
C LEU A 158 -6.91 -21.36 13.35
N ALA A 159 -7.94 -21.37 14.20
CA ALA A 159 -7.90 -22.08 15.46
C ALA A 159 -7.65 -23.57 15.22
N GLY A 160 -6.79 -24.19 15.99
CA GLY A 160 -6.46 -25.61 15.86
C GLY A 160 -5.44 -25.96 14.74
N ARG A 161 -5.06 -25.02 13.88
CA ARG A 161 -3.96 -25.25 12.92
C ARG A 161 -2.59 -25.14 13.60
N ASP A 162 -2.44 -24.12 14.44
CA ASP A 162 -1.27 -23.86 15.29
C ASP A 162 -1.76 -22.99 16.45
N ALA A 163 -1.51 -23.38 17.69
CA ALA A 163 -1.97 -22.65 18.88
C ALA A 163 -1.51 -21.18 18.92
N ARG A 164 -0.45 -20.84 18.19
CA ARG A 164 0.03 -19.45 18.11
C ARG A 164 -0.93 -18.53 17.34
N PHE A 165 -1.81 -19.05 16.46
CA PHE A 165 -2.84 -18.23 15.82
C PHE A 165 -3.80 -17.60 16.82
N GLU A 166 -4.09 -18.29 17.94
CA GLU A 166 -4.96 -17.77 18.99
C GLU A 166 -4.34 -16.58 19.75
N ARG A 167 -3.01 -16.42 19.66
CA ARG A 167 -2.26 -15.30 20.27
C ARG A 167 -2.02 -14.14 19.29
N ILE A 168 -2.31 -14.32 18.01
CA ILE A 168 -2.20 -13.25 17.03
C ILE A 168 -3.42 -12.35 17.14
N THR A 169 -3.18 -11.05 17.33
CA THR A 169 -4.23 -10.04 17.43
C THR A 169 -4.37 -9.25 16.12
N VAL A 170 -5.47 -8.50 15.98
CA VAL A 170 -5.66 -7.53 14.90
C VAL A 170 -4.48 -6.55 14.83
N HIS A 171 -3.98 -6.09 15.99
CA HIS A 171 -2.83 -5.19 16.08
C HIS A 171 -1.54 -5.82 15.55
N HIS A 172 -1.29 -7.10 15.84
CA HIS A 172 -0.12 -7.79 15.30
C HIS A 172 -0.14 -7.83 13.75
N LEU A 173 -1.32 -7.96 13.13
CA LEU A 173 -1.44 -7.88 11.67
C LEU A 173 -1.18 -6.46 11.15
N LEU A 174 -1.76 -5.43 11.78
CA LEU A 174 -1.55 -4.02 11.41
C LEU A 174 -0.06 -3.62 11.52
N ARG A 175 0.60 -4.06 12.58
CA ARG A 175 2.03 -3.83 12.84
C ARG A 175 2.96 -4.73 12.05
N MET A 176 2.41 -5.68 11.28
CA MET A 176 3.17 -6.70 10.55
C MET A 176 4.16 -7.47 11.45
N ALA A 177 3.71 -7.77 12.69
CA ALA A 177 4.49 -8.44 13.71
C ALA A 177 3.81 -9.72 14.22
N SER A 178 3.09 -10.44 13.37
CA SER A 178 2.33 -11.63 13.77
C SER A 178 3.16 -12.90 13.94
N GLY A 179 4.41 -12.92 13.47
CA GLY A 179 5.21 -14.14 13.38
C GLY A 179 4.82 -15.06 12.21
N ILE A 180 3.85 -14.68 11.38
CA ILE A 180 3.50 -15.42 10.15
C ILE A 180 4.67 -15.34 9.17
N ARG A 181 5.09 -16.50 8.69
CA ARG A 181 6.17 -16.65 7.71
C ARG A 181 5.82 -15.93 6.41
N TYR A 182 6.82 -15.25 5.83
CA TYR A 182 6.74 -14.67 4.50
C TYR A 182 8.12 -14.70 3.84
N ARG A 183 8.21 -15.24 2.64
CA ARG A 183 9.47 -15.36 1.90
C ARG A 183 9.31 -14.73 0.53
N GLU A 184 10.01 -13.63 0.33
CA GLU A 184 10.16 -13.03 -0.99
C GLU A 184 11.26 -13.77 -1.76
N VAL A 185 10.88 -14.37 -2.87
CA VAL A 185 11.82 -14.99 -3.81
C VAL A 185 11.41 -14.64 -5.22
N SER A 186 12.40 -14.51 -6.10
CA SER A 186 12.20 -14.08 -7.50
C SER A 186 11.61 -15.18 -8.38
N PHE A 187 10.67 -15.99 -7.89
CA PHE A 187 10.08 -17.08 -8.65
C PHE A 187 8.66 -17.41 -8.17
N PHE A 188 7.92 -18.22 -8.93
CA PHE A 188 6.51 -18.56 -8.70
C PHE A 188 6.20 -19.18 -7.33
N HIS A 189 7.16 -19.76 -6.65
CA HIS A 189 6.94 -20.34 -5.31
C HIS A 189 7.11 -19.35 -4.16
N GLY A 190 7.47 -18.10 -4.44
CA GLY A 190 7.57 -17.04 -3.43
C GLY A 190 6.20 -16.59 -2.90
N ASP A 191 6.17 -16.19 -1.64
CA ASP A 191 4.94 -15.67 -1.05
C ASP A 191 4.52 -14.34 -1.68
N ASN A 192 5.48 -13.54 -2.18
CA ASN A 192 5.22 -12.34 -2.97
C ASN A 192 4.42 -12.65 -4.24
N ALA A 193 4.82 -13.67 -5.03
CA ALA A 193 4.08 -14.08 -6.22
C ALA A 193 2.71 -14.69 -5.85
N ARG A 194 2.67 -15.55 -4.81
CA ARG A 194 1.41 -16.17 -4.35
C ARG A 194 0.38 -15.14 -3.94
N THR A 195 0.76 -14.18 -3.09
CA THR A 195 -0.17 -13.14 -2.60
C THR A 195 -0.58 -12.16 -3.70
N TYR A 196 0.16 -12.08 -4.79
CA TYR A 196 -0.17 -11.19 -5.90
C TYR A 196 -1.02 -11.88 -6.98
N TYR A 197 -0.71 -13.13 -7.37
CA TYR A 197 -1.31 -13.80 -8.54
C TYR A 197 -2.33 -14.90 -8.20
N HIS A 198 -2.44 -15.33 -6.93
CA HIS A 198 -3.34 -16.43 -6.59
C HIS A 198 -4.80 -16.06 -6.88
N PRO A 199 -5.59 -16.93 -7.57
CA PRO A 199 -6.95 -16.62 -7.96
C PRO A 199 -7.99 -16.75 -6.83
N ASP A 200 -7.57 -17.25 -5.66
CA ASP A 200 -8.37 -17.32 -4.43
C ASP A 200 -7.49 -16.92 -3.24
N LEU A 201 -7.46 -15.62 -2.95
CA LEU A 201 -6.65 -15.07 -1.86
C LEU A 201 -7.25 -15.38 -0.48
N ARG A 202 -8.58 -15.66 -0.40
CA ARG A 202 -9.21 -16.14 0.85
C ARG A 202 -8.67 -17.50 1.25
N ALA A 203 -8.75 -18.47 0.34
CA ALA A 203 -8.20 -19.80 0.57
C ALA A 203 -6.69 -19.75 0.84
N LEU A 204 -5.93 -18.95 0.09
CA LEU A 204 -4.51 -18.77 0.29
C LEU A 204 -4.21 -18.27 1.72
N ALA A 205 -4.86 -17.22 2.18
CA ALA A 205 -4.63 -16.64 3.51
C ALA A 205 -5.03 -17.59 4.64
N LEU A 206 -6.15 -18.30 4.50
CA LEU A 206 -6.66 -19.19 5.55
C LEU A 206 -5.92 -20.54 5.61
N GLN A 207 -5.44 -21.06 4.46
CA GLN A 207 -4.94 -22.44 4.40
C GLN A 207 -3.40 -22.52 4.29
N HIS A 208 -2.74 -21.49 3.74
CA HIS A 208 -1.30 -21.54 3.43
C HIS A 208 -0.42 -20.73 4.38
N THR A 209 -1.00 -19.86 5.23
CA THR A 209 -0.25 -19.14 6.26
C THR A 209 0.34 -20.13 7.28
N ARG A 210 1.58 -19.88 7.68
CA ARG A 210 2.30 -20.66 8.69
C ARG A 210 3.01 -19.71 9.64
N ILE A 211 3.23 -20.12 10.87
CA ILE A 211 3.89 -19.29 11.89
C ILE A 211 5.30 -19.81 12.09
N ASP A 212 6.29 -18.94 11.89
CA ASP A 212 7.71 -19.22 12.13
C ASP A 212 8.24 -18.50 13.39
N GLY A 213 7.56 -17.43 13.84
CA GLY A 213 7.99 -16.59 14.95
C GLY A 213 6.92 -16.40 16.03
N GLU A 214 7.29 -15.75 17.13
CA GLU A 214 6.35 -15.37 18.19
C GLU A 214 5.61 -14.09 17.81
N PRO A 215 4.27 -14.03 18.00
CA PRO A 215 3.49 -12.82 17.77
C PRO A 215 4.00 -11.65 18.61
N GLY A 216 4.12 -10.47 17.98
CA GLY A 216 4.62 -9.24 18.59
C GLY A 216 6.14 -9.11 18.66
N ARG A 217 6.90 -10.15 18.33
CA ARG A 217 8.35 -10.16 18.54
C ARG A 217 9.15 -9.42 17.47
N HIS A 218 8.85 -9.67 16.18
CA HIS A 218 9.61 -9.06 15.08
C HIS A 218 8.68 -8.48 14.02
N PHE A 219 9.08 -7.34 13.49
CA PHE A 219 8.49 -6.77 12.28
C PHE A 219 8.98 -7.54 11.04
N LEU A 220 8.03 -8.01 10.23
CA LEU A 220 8.29 -8.59 8.91
C LEU A 220 7.22 -8.10 7.94
N TYR A 221 7.60 -7.30 6.95
CA TYR A 221 6.67 -6.84 5.93
C TYR A 221 6.08 -8.04 5.16
N ASN A 222 4.75 -8.21 5.22
CA ASN A 222 4.10 -9.46 4.87
C ASN A 222 2.72 -9.23 4.27
N ASN A 223 2.50 -9.66 3.03
CA ASN A 223 1.25 -9.47 2.32
C ASN A 223 0.11 -10.38 2.80
N TYR A 224 0.36 -11.42 3.59
CA TYR A 224 -0.72 -12.17 4.22
C TYR A 224 -1.48 -11.33 5.26
N HIS A 225 -0.83 -10.37 5.92
CA HIS A 225 -1.48 -9.53 6.92
C HIS A 225 -2.66 -8.71 6.37
N PRO A 226 -2.50 -7.93 5.28
CA PRO A 226 -3.65 -7.22 4.72
C PRO A 226 -4.74 -8.15 4.19
N LEU A 227 -4.41 -9.35 3.70
CA LEU A 227 -5.42 -10.33 3.29
C LEU A 227 -6.23 -10.84 4.49
N LEU A 228 -5.56 -11.18 5.61
CA LEU A 228 -6.23 -11.59 6.84
C LEU A 228 -7.06 -10.45 7.45
N LEU A 229 -6.55 -9.21 7.45
CA LEU A 229 -7.31 -8.02 7.89
C LEU A 229 -8.55 -7.79 7.01
N GLY A 230 -8.43 -8.00 5.70
CA GLY A 230 -9.58 -7.93 4.80
C GLY A 230 -10.65 -8.98 5.11
N LEU A 231 -10.25 -10.21 5.38
CA LEU A 231 -11.17 -11.28 5.80
C LEU A 231 -11.86 -10.93 7.11
N ILE A 232 -11.12 -10.38 8.08
CA ILE A 232 -11.68 -9.91 9.36
C ILE A 232 -12.72 -8.83 9.11
N LEU A 233 -12.38 -7.80 8.29
CA LEU A 233 -13.31 -6.73 7.95
C LEU A 233 -14.57 -7.24 7.25
N GLU A 234 -14.42 -8.10 6.23
CA GLU A 234 -15.56 -8.66 5.48
C GLU A 234 -16.53 -9.40 6.42
N ARG A 235 -16.00 -10.19 7.36
CA ARG A 235 -16.83 -10.94 8.32
C ARG A 235 -17.40 -10.08 9.43
N ALA A 236 -16.63 -9.18 9.98
CA ALA A 236 -17.05 -8.30 11.06
C ALA A 236 -18.13 -7.31 10.59
N THR A 237 -17.98 -6.76 9.39
CA THR A 237 -18.94 -5.80 8.83
C THR A 237 -20.14 -6.47 8.14
N GLY A 238 -19.96 -7.67 7.59
CA GLY A 238 -20.93 -8.34 6.71
C GLY A 238 -21.01 -7.69 5.31
N GLU A 239 -20.06 -6.82 4.97
CA GLU A 239 -20.00 -6.09 3.70
C GLU A 239 -18.74 -6.48 2.91
N ARG A 240 -18.80 -6.37 1.57
CA ARG A 240 -17.58 -6.42 0.75
C ARG A 240 -16.70 -5.21 1.07
N ILE A 241 -15.40 -5.39 1.00
CA ILE A 241 -14.46 -4.32 1.39
C ILE A 241 -14.65 -3.05 0.56
N THR A 242 -14.88 -3.19 -0.75
CA THR A 242 -15.15 -2.04 -1.63
C THR A 242 -16.42 -1.29 -1.24
N ASP A 243 -17.50 -1.99 -0.83
CA ASP A 243 -18.75 -1.36 -0.41
C ASP A 243 -18.57 -0.64 0.94
N TYR A 244 -17.86 -1.27 1.88
CA TYR A 244 -17.51 -0.65 3.15
C TYR A 244 -16.63 0.59 2.96
N LEU A 245 -15.58 0.48 2.11
CA LEU A 245 -14.74 1.62 1.71
C LEU A 245 -15.59 2.74 1.10
N GLN A 246 -16.46 2.42 0.14
CA GLN A 246 -17.32 3.41 -0.52
C GLN A 246 -18.13 4.21 0.50
N ARG A 247 -18.78 3.51 1.41
CA ARG A 247 -19.71 4.09 2.37
C ARG A 247 -19.00 4.84 3.50
N ARG A 248 -17.96 4.24 4.09
CA ARG A 248 -17.34 4.74 5.33
C ARG A 248 -16.16 5.67 5.11
N LEU A 249 -15.52 5.62 3.93
CA LEU A 249 -14.31 6.40 3.70
C LEU A 249 -14.35 7.17 2.37
N TRP A 250 -14.56 6.47 1.24
CA TRP A 250 -14.44 7.07 -0.10
C TRP A 250 -15.41 8.23 -0.31
N THR A 251 -16.69 8.01 -0.03
CA THR A 251 -17.73 9.05 -0.12
C THR A 251 -17.54 10.17 0.91
N PRO A 252 -17.31 9.87 2.20
CA PRO A 252 -17.06 10.93 3.21
C PRO A 252 -15.81 11.76 2.92
N MET A 253 -14.73 11.18 2.36
CA MET A 253 -13.55 11.92 1.94
C MET A 253 -13.78 12.83 0.74
N GLY A 254 -14.97 12.77 0.10
CA GLY A 254 -15.28 13.57 -1.07
C GLY A 254 -14.42 13.24 -2.28
N MET A 255 -14.19 11.95 -2.54
CA MET A 255 -13.43 11.53 -3.71
C MET A 255 -14.07 12.11 -4.97
N ALA A 256 -13.29 12.88 -5.75
CA ALA A 256 -13.82 13.64 -6.87
C ALA A 256 -14.11 12.75 -8.08
N TYR A 257 -13.45 11.60 -8.12
CA TYR A 257 -13.60 10.65 -9.21
C TYR A 257 -13.93 9.26 -8.69
N GLY A 258 -14.47 8.45 -9.58
CA GLY A 258 -14.56 7.01 -9.33
C GLY A 258 -13.20 6.34 -9.34
N GLY A 259 -13.14 5.19 -8.71
CA GLY A 259 -11.98 4.31 -8.67
C GLY A 259 -12.42 2.85 -8.77
N SER A 260 -11.53 1.94 -8.40
CA SER A 260 -11.88 0.54 -8.28
C SER A 260 -10.95 -0.18 -7.31
N TRP A 261 -11.38 -1.35 -6.84
CA TRP A 261 -10.48 -2.28 -6.18
C TRP A 261 -10.36 -3.55 -7.02
N SER A 262 -9.14 -3.90 -7.43
CA SER A 262 -8.86 -5.13 -8.18
C SER A 262 -9.18 -6.35 -7.33
N LEU A 263 -9.75 -7.38 -7.94
CA LEU A 263 -10.13 -8.64 -7.32
C LEU A 263 -9.11 -9.73 -7.69
N ASP A 264 -8.98 -10.71 -6.86
CA ASP A 264 -8.14 -11.89 -7.09
C ASP A 264 -8.58 -12.68 -8.32
N SER A 265 -9.90 -12.92 -8.46
CA SER A 265 -10.54 -13.51 -9.64
C SER A 265 -12.02 -13.14 -9.68
N LYS A 266 -12.69 -13.42 -10.83
CA LYS A 266 -14.15 -13.28 -10.91
C LYS A 266 -14.87 -14.31 -10.05
N ALA A 267 -14.31 -15.49 -9.88
CA ALA A 267 -14.92 -16.59 -9.12
C ALA A 267 -14.85 -16.35 -7.61
N SER A 268 -13.70 -15.95 -7.08
CA SER A 268 -13.51 -15.64 -5.66
C SER A 268 -14.07 -14.26 -5.31
N GLY A 269 -13.79 -13.25 -6.12
CA GLY A 269 -14.29 -11.90 -5.94
C GLY A 269 -13.78 -11.20 -4.69
N PHE A 270 -12.61 -11.59 -4.17
CA PHE A 270 -11.99 -10.97 -3.01
C PHE A 270 -11.07 -9.83 -3.45
N GLU A 271 -11.14 -8.72 -2.76
CA GLU A 271 -10.29 -7.57 -3.03
C GLU A 271 -8.82 -7.87 -2.74
N LYS A 272 -7.94 -7.42 -3.62
CA LYS A 272 -6.48 -7.50 -3.46
C LYS A 272 -6.01 -6.44 -2.46
N LEU A 273 -6.15 -6.75 -1.16
CA LEU A 273 -5.93 -5.78 -0.07
C LEU A 273 -4.46 -5.34 0.05
N GLU A 274 -3.56 -6.16 -0.49
CA GLU A 274 -2.13 -5.88 -0.47
C GLU A 274 -1.70 -4.84 -1.52
N SER A 275 -2.56 -4.60 -2.59
CA SER A 275 -2.10 -3.81 -3.75
C SER A 275 -3.19 -3.20 -4.64
N GLY A 276 -4.43 -3.60 -4.56
CA GLY A 276 -5.40 -3.51 -5.66
C GLY A 276 -6.22 -2.22 -5.78
N LEU A 277 -6.01 -1.19 -4.96
CA LEU A 277 -6.79 0.04 -5.06
C LEU A 277 -6.32 0.90 -6.24
N ASN A 278 -7.26 1.29 -7.12
CA ASN A 278 -6.99 2.05 -8.35
C ASN A 278 -7.74 3.37 -8.32
N ALA A 279 -7.00 4.48 -8.47
CA ALA A 279 -7.57 5.82 -8.40
C ALA A 279 -6.70 6.83 -9.18
N ARG A 280 -7.15 8.06 -9.25
CA ARG A 280 -6.35 9.18 -9.77
C ARG A 280 -5.44 9.75 -8.68
N ALA A 281 -4.31 10.33 -9.08
CA ALA A 281 -3.33 10.93 -8.16
C ALA A 281 -3.97 11.95 -7.20
N ILE A 282 -4.90 12.75 -7.70
CA ILE A 282 -5.58 13.78 -6.91
C ILE A 282 -6.49 13.18 -5.80
N ASP A 283 -7.05 11.99 -6.02
CA ASP A 283 -7.84 11.31 -4.99
C ASP A 283 -6.94 10.60 -3.98
N PHE A 284 -5.76 10.10 -4.37
CA PHE A 284 -4.75 9.64 -3.40
C PHE A 284 -4.27 10.78 -2.49
N ALA A 285 -4.17 12.02 -3.00
CA ALA A 285 -3.81 13.17 -2.17
C ALA A 285 -4.80 13.42 -1.03
N LYS A 286 -6.07 13.05 -1.18
CA LYS A 286 -7.09 13.20 -0.14
C LYS A 286 -6.85 12.29 1.07
N LEU A 287 -6.26 11.10 0.88
CA LEU A 287 -5.79 10.28 2.00
C LEU A 287 -4.72 11.05 2.79
N GLY A 288 -3.77 11.69 2.10
CA GLY A 288 -2.77 12.54 2.74
C GLY A 288 -3.38 13.72 3.49
N LEU A 289 -4.37 14.38 2.91
CA LEU A 289 -5.09 15.48 3.57
C LEU A 289 -5.89 15.01 4.79
N LEU A 290 -6.47 13.81 4.74
CA LEU A 290 -7.18 13.23 5.87
C LEU A 290 -6.23 13.02 7.05
N VAL A 291 -5.02 12.51 6.79
CA VAL A 291 -3.95 12.37 7.79
C VAL A 291 -3.50 13.75 8.30
N LEU A 292 -3.28 14.70 7.40
CA LEU A 292 -2.85 16.06 7.73
C LEU A 292 -3.83 16.77 8.67
N ASN A 293 -5.14 16.52 8.50
CA ASN A 293 -6.23 17.15 9.22
C ASN A 293 -6.78 16.25 10.34
N ASP A 294 -6.01 15.32 10.88
CA ASP A 294 -6.39 14.43 11.99
C ASP A 294 -7.76 13.75 11.79
N GLY A 295 -8.00 13.22 10.59
CA GLY A 295 -9.23 12.49 10.26
C GLY A 295 -10.42 13.37 9.89
N ARG A 296 -10.22 14.66 9.66
CA ARG A 296 -11.30 15.61 9.33
C ARG A 296 -11.26 16.02 7.85
N ARG A 297 -12.45 16.26 7.31
CA ARG A 297 -12.65 16.92 6.02
C ARG A 297 -13.63 18.08 6.21
N ASP A 298 -13.24 19.28 5.82
CA ASP A 298 -14.09 20.48 5.88
C ASP A 298 -14.76 20.68 7.28
N GLY A 299 -14.03 20.30 8.35
CA GLY A 299 -14.50 20.35 9.74
C GLY A 299 -15.30 19.11 10.18
N GLU A 300 -15.83 18.31 9.27
CA GLU A 300 -16.54 17.06 9.59
C GLU A 300 -15.56 15.94 9.95
N VAL A 301 -15.89 15.13 10.94
CA VAL A 301 -15.10 13.95 11.32
C VAL A 301 -15.42 12.82 10.34
N VAL A 302 -14.40 12.38 9.59
CA VAL A 302 -14.46 11.19 8.72
C VAL A 302 -13.90 9.98 9.46
N VAL A 303 -12.80 10.18 10.20
CA VAL A 303 -12.11 9.17 10.99
C VAL A 303 -11.84 9.78 12.38
N PRO A 304 -12.06 9.06 13.47
CA PRO A 304 -11.73 9.56 14.80
C PRO A 304 -10.27 9.97 14.91
N SER A 305 -10.00 11.17 15.45
CA SER A 305 -8.63 11.69 15.56
C SER A 305 -7.74 10.81 16.44
N VAL A 306 -8.32 10.18 17.46
CA VAL A 306 -7.60 9.25 18.34
C VAL A 306 -7.06 8.06 17.56
N TRP A 307 -7.83 7.53 16.60
CA TRP A 307 -7.37 6.46 15.73
C TRP A 307 -6.31 6.98 14.74
N MET A 308 -6.57 8.14 14.12
CA MET A 308 -5.66 8.74 13.15
C MET A 308 -4.26 8.97 13.74
N GLN A 309 -4.19 9.40 15.00
CA GLN A 309 -2.93 9.60 15.71
C GLN A 309 -2.29 8.26 16.09
N ALA A 310 -3.05 7.35 16.71
CA ALA A 310 -2.52 6.08 17.21
C ALA A 310 -1.92 5.20 16.10
N MET A 311 -2.56 5.14 14.92
CA MET A 311 -2.07 4.31 13.82
C MET A 311 -0.74 4.79 13.20
N LEU A 312 -0.34 6.03 13.47
CA LEU A 312 0.88 6.63 12.91
C LEU A 312 2.06 6.60 13.89
N GLU A 313 1.81 6.22 15.15
CA GLU A 313 2.82 6.21 16.19
C GLU A 313 3.76 5.00 16.07
N PRO A 314 5.06 5.18 16.25
CA PRO A 314 6.00 4.06 16.32
C PRO A 314 5.61 3.05 17.40
N THR A 315 5.97 1.78 17.22
CA THR A 315 5.78 0.76 18.24
C THR A 315 6.52 1.16 19.51
N ALA A 316 5.78 1.38 20.59
CA ALA A 316 6.35 1.66 21.90
C ALA A 316 7.05 0.41 22.44
N ASN A 317 8.20 0.61 23.11
CA ASN A 317 8.97 -0.47 23.75
C ASN A 317 9.28 -1.65 22.79
N ALA A 318 9.50 -1.35 21.50
CA ALA A 318 9.92 -2.37 20.55
C ALA A 318 11.24 -3.02 21.03
N PRO A 319 11.37 -4.35 20.96
CA PRO A 319 12.65 -5.01 21.24
C PRO A 319 13.78 -4.48 20.36
N ASP A 320 15.03 -4.49 20.82
CA ASP A 320 16.18 -4.01 20.05
C ASP A 320 16.32 -4.69 18.69
N ASP A 321 15.92 -5.96 18.59
CA ASP A 321 15.91 -6.75 17.37
C ASP A 321 14.56 -6.76 16.64
N TYR A 322 13.63 -5.86 16.99
CA TYR A 322 12.28 -5.81 16.40
C TYR A 322 12.30 -5.79 14.86
N ASN A 323 13.25 -5.05 14.29
CA ASN A 323 13.41 -4.92 12.84
C ASN A 323 14.30 -6.01 12.21
N ALA A 324 14.66 -7.08 12.92
CA ALA A 324 15.53 -8.15 12.39
C ALA A 324 14.96 -8.82 11.14
N GLY A 325 13.64 -8.84 10.96
CA GLY A 325 12.97 -9.31 9.73
C GLY A 325 13.20 -8.43 8.50
N MET A 326 13.69 -7.20 8.66
CA MET A 326 13.94 -6.21 7.61
C MET A 326 15.34 -5.57 7.79
N PRO A 327 16.42 -6.30 7.51
CA PRO A 327 17.81 -5.87 7.84
C PRO A 327 18.21 -4.51 7.25
N TRP A 328 17.64 -4.10 6.11
CA TRP A 328 17.92 -2.80 5.50
C TRP A 328 17.52 -1.61 6.41
N MET A 329 16.58 -1.79 7.34
CA MET A 329 16.18 -0.74 8.28
C MET A 329 17.31 -0.36 9.26
N ALA A 330 18.27 -1.23 9.47
CA ALA A 330 19.46 -0.90 10.27
C ALA A 330 20.29 0.25 9.66
N HIS A 331 20.22 0.43 8.34
CA HIS A 331 20.86 1.55 7.63
C HIS A 331 20.03 2.84 7.63
N HIS A 332 18.80 2.79 8.16
CA HIS A 332 17.86 3.90 8.25
C HIS A 332 17.20 3.93 9.62
N PRO A 333 17.95 4.31 10.68
CA PRO A 333 17.49 4.19 12.09
C PRO A 333 16.29 5.08 12.43
N ASP A 334 16.04 6.12 11.64
CA ASP A 334 14.88 6.98 11.75
C ASP A 334 13.61 6.40 11.08
N VAL A 335 13.75 5.35 10.28
CA VAL A 335 12.60 4.71 9.62
C VAL A 335 11.88 3.78 10.60
N TYR A 336 10.56 3.82 10.59
CA TYR A 336 9.71 2.88 11.33
C TYR A 336 8.50 2.45 10.49
N TYR A 337 7.80 1.43 10.96
CA TYR A 337 6.53 0.98 10.41
C TYR A 337 5.48 0.94 11.51
N ALA A 338 4.29 1.46 11.24
CA ALA A 338 3.19 1.50 12.18
C ALA A 338 1.86 1.34 11.42
N ASP A 339 1.02 0.45 11.86
CA ASP A 339 -0.34 0.18 11.37
C ASP A 339 -0.53 0.41 9.86
N LEU A 340 0.28 -0.30 9.05
CA LEU A 340 0.29 -0.26 7.58
C LEU A 340 0.75 1.10 6.99
N TRP A 341 1.50 1.90 7.76
CA TRP A 341 2.17 3.12 7.33
C TRP A 341 3.67 3.05 7.57
N TRP A 342 4.44 3.68 6.69
CA TRP A 342 5.85 3.96 6.90
C TRP A 342 6.02 5.31 7.58
N GLY A 343 7.05 5.47 8.40
CA GLY A 343 7.32 6.74 9.05
C GLY A 343 8.80 7.06 9.18
N LEU A 344 9.09 8.36 9.36
CA LEU A 344 10.40 8.88 9.75
C LEU A 344 10.27 9.50 11.14
N ARG A 345 11.00 8.95 12.11
CA ARG A 345 10.99 9.45 13.50
C ARG A 345 11.50 10.87 13.58
N ARG A 346 10.86 11.68 14.44
CA ARG A 346 11.28 13.02 14.81
C ARG A 346 11.27 13.16 16.32
N ASN A 347 12.23 13.95 16.85
CA ASN A 347 12.42 14.09 18.30
C ASN A 347 11.28 14.83 19.00
N ASP A 348 10.48 15.58 18.26
CA ASP A 348 9.34 16.35 18.78
C ASP A 348 8.00 15.61 18.69
N GLY A 349 8.01 14.35 18.26
CA GLY A 349 6.81 13.54 18.09
C GLY A 349 5.97 13.85 16.83
N LEU A 350 6.29 14.89 16.07
CA LEU A 350 5.64 15.17 14.78
C LEU A 350 6.31 14.36 13.67
N HIS A 351 6.03 13.06 13.67
CA HIS A 351 6.62 12.15 12.70
C HIS A 351 6.13 12.42 11.28
N GLU A 352 7.04 12.26 10.32
CA GLU A 352 6.70 12.24 8.90
C GLU A 352 6.17 10.84 8.55
N VAL A 353 5.10 10.75 7.79
CA VAL A 353 4.49 9.46 7.46
C VAL A 353 4.26 9.29 5.96
N ALA A 354 4.24 8.06 5.49
CA ALA A 354 4.01 7.77 4.10
C ALA A 354 3.30 6.42 3.87
N ALA A 355 2.29 6.44 3.01
CA ALA A 355 1.84 5.25 2.32
C ALA A 355 2.74 5.02 1.11
N ARG A 356 3.30 3.81 0.97
CA ARG A 356 4.27 3.48 -0.09
C ARG A 356 3.88 2.22 -0.83
N GLY A 357 4.07 2.23 -2.14
CA GLY A 357 3.80 1.08 -3.01
C GLY A 357 4.94 0.78 -3.97
N ASN A 358 4.89 -0.40 -4.58
CA ASN A 358 5.84 -0.81 -5.61
C ASN A 358 5.89 0.24 -6.74
N HIS A 359 6.95 0.25 -7.54
CA HIS A 359 7.21 1.22 -8.59
C HIS A 359 7.28 2.69 -8.10
N GLY A 360 7.43 2.90 -6.78
CA GLY A 360 7.54 4.23 -6.18
C GLY A 360 6.21 4.97 -6.07
N GLN A 361 5.09 4.25 -5.91
CA GLN A 361 3.85 4.89 -5.49
C GLN A 361 4.05 5.47 -4.09
N LEU A 362 3.60 6.69 -3.88
CA LEU A 362 3.83 7.43 -2.64
C LEU A 362 2.66 8.36 -2.34
N VAL A 363 2.23 8.37 -1.08
CA VAL A 363 1.49 9.46 -0.46
C VAL A 363 2.24 9.81 0.83
N TYR A 364 3.00 10.88 0.79
CA TYR A 364 3.80 11.36 1.92
C TYR A 364 3.09 12.53 2.59
N VAL A 365 3.16 12.59 3.92
CA VAL A 365 2.52 13.63 4.72
C VAL A 365 3.51 14.18 5.75
N SER A 366 3.68 15.49 5.72
CA SER A 366 4.36 16.26 6.75
C SER A 366 3.35 17.12 7.50
N ARG A 367 2.98 16.70 8.71
CA ARG A 367 2.11 17.50 9.60
C ARG A 367 2.81 18.78 10.06
N ARG A 368 4.12 18.72 10.29
CA ARG A 368 4.96 19.86 10.67
C ARG A 368 4.92 20.98 9.62
N HIS A 369 5.08 20.61 8.37
CA HIS A 369 5.18 21.56 7.26
C HIS A 369 3.86 21.78 6.52
N GLN A 370 2.79 21.10 6.94
CA GLN A 370 1.48 21.16 6.29
C GLN A 370 1.55 20.80 4.81
N VAL A 371 2.32 19.75 4.47
CA VAL A 371 2.58 19.31 3.10
C VAL A 371 2.12 17.87 2.87
N VAL A 372 1.49 17.64 1.73
CA VAL A 372 1.26 16.31 1.16
C VAL A 372 1.98 16.22 -0.18
N VAL A 373 2.72 15.11 -0.39
CA VAL A 373 3.33 14.81 -1.70
C VAL A 373 2.78 13.49 -2.20
N VAL A 374 2.28 13.49 -3.43
CA VAL A 374 1.83 12.27 -4.13
C VAL A 374 2.72 12.01 -5.32
N ARG A 375 3.19 10.77 -5.46
CA ARG A 375 3.84 10.30 -6.68
C ARG A 375 3.19 9.01 -7.15
N ASN A 376 2.89 8.96 -8.43
CA ASN A 376 2.60 7.71 -9.13
C ASN A 376 3.69 7.46 -10.17
N GLY A 377 4.24 6.26 -10.21
CA GLY A 377 5.37 5.92 -11.05
C GLY A 377 5.20 4.61 -11.80
N LEU A 378 5.78 4.55 -13.00
CA LEU A 378 5.95 3.34 -13.81
C LEU A 378 7.07 2.43 -13.26
N ARG A 379 8.02 3.02 -12.56
CA ARG A 379 9.17 2.36 -11.94
C ARG A 379 9.70 3.19 -10.79
N TYR A 380 10.59 2.61 -9.98
CA TYR A 380 11.24 3.36 -8.90
C TYR A 380 12.12 4.50 -9.45
N GLY A 381 12.97 4.22 -10.42
CA GLY A 381 13.90 5.16 -11.03
C GLY A 381 15.05 5.59 -10.13
N ILE A 382 14.79 5.81 -8.84
CA ILE A 382 15.77 6.04 -7.77
C ILE A 382 15.46 5.10 -6.60
N GLY A 383 16.28 5.09 -5.56
CA GLY A 383 16.06 4.26 -4.38
C GLY A 383 14.69 4.52 -3.74
N SER A 384 14.03 3.46 -3.29
CA SER A 384 12.66 3.59 -2.73
C SER A 384 12.59 4.53 -1.53
N MET A 385 13.67 4.62 -0.72
CA MET A 385 13.78 5.58 0.38
C MET A 385 14.09 7.00 -0.10
N GLU A 386 14.75 7.15 -1.24
CA GLU A 386 15.06 8.49 -1.78
C GLU A 386 13.78 9.27 -2.14
N TRP A 387 12.69 8.58 -2.52
CA TRP A 387 11.40 9.24 -2.73
C TRP A 387 10.85 9.86 -1.46
N MET A 388 11.00 9.20 -0.31
CA MET A 388 10.61 9.79 0.98
C MET A 388 11.51 10.97 1.34
N ARG A 389 12.83 10.87 1.09
CA ARG A 389 13.78 11.97 1.35
C ARG A 389 13.56 13.16 0.44
N LEU A 390 13.19 12.94 -0.83
CA LEU A 390 12.79 14.01 -1.75
C LEU A 390 11.54 14.73 -1.23
N ALA A 391 10.51 13.96 -0.83
CA ALA A 391 9.27 14.53 -0.30
C ALA A 391 9.51 15.31 1.01
N GLU A 392 10.37 14.79 1.89
CA GLU A 392 10.82 15.47 3.11
C GLU A 392 11.51 16.80 2.80
N ALA A 393 12.43 16.80 1.84
CA ALA A 393 13.16 18.01 1.46
C ALA A 393 12.22 19.08 0.85
N VAL A 394 11.28 18.66 -0.01
CA VAL A 394 10.26 19.56 -0.56
C VAL A 394 9.39 20.12 0.56
N ALA A 395 8.95 19.29 1.51
CA ALA A 395 8.14 19.73 2.64
C ALA A 395 8.88 20.75 3.52
N ALA A 396 10.12 20.47 3.87
CA ALA A 396 10.96 21.36 4.69
C ALA A 396 11.19 22.72 3.99
N GLY A 397 11.45 22.71 2.68
CA GLY A 397 11.68 23.94 1.91
C GLY A 397 10.42 24.81 1.74
N LEU A 398 9.22 24.22 1.80
CA LEU A 398 7.96 24.95 1.77
C LEU A 398 7.53 25.43 3.16
N GLY A 399 7.86 24.68 4.24
CA GLY A 399 7.45 24.99 5.60
C GLY A 399 8.20 26.15 6.26
N GLY A 400 9.34 26.58 5.71
CA GLY A 400 10.13 27.71 6.19
C GLY A 400 9.63 29.09 5.77
N ARG A 401 8.41 29.19 5.22
CA ARG A 401 7.78 30.42 4.73
C ARG A 401 6.61 30.87 5.60
#